data_675f642fee10caf897e97b6e7aa9b9ab
#
_entry.id   675f642fee10caf897e97b6e7aa9b9ab
#
_cell.length_a   1.000
_cell.length_b   1.000
_cell.length_c   1.000
_cell.angle_alpha   90.00
_cell.angle_beta   90.00
_cell.angle_gamma   90.00
#
_symmetry.space_group_name_H-M   'P 1'
#
loop_
_entity.id
_entity.type
_entity.pdbx_description
1 polymer ?
#
loop_
_entity_poly.entity_id
_entity_poly.type
_entity_poly.pdbx_seq_one_letter_code
_entity_poly.pdbx_strand_id
1 'polypeptide(L)'
;YNGDKHYDIDLEVAIKIPNGEEKIVSKSNFKNMYWNMNQQLAHHTINGCDIRCGDLLASGTISGDQKEAFGSMLEISWKGTQPITMPDGSTRKFINDGDTVIMRGTAQNKDIKIGFGEVSTLVLPAK
;
A
#
# COMPACT_ATOMS: atom_id res chain seq x y z
N TYR A 1 10.44 -0.18 25.28
CA TYR A 1 9.28 0.60 24.86
C TYR A 1 8.01 -0.25 24.95
N ASN A 2 7.23 -0.01 25.99
CA ASN A 2 6.03 -0.82 26.31
C ASN A 2 4.78 -0.08 25.83
N GLY A 3 3.98 -0.72 24.98
CA GLY A 3 2.67 -0.23 24.58
C GLY A 3 2.33 -0.55 23.15
N ASP A 4 1.04 -0.64 22.86
CA ASP A 4 0.52 -0.76 21.50
C ASP A 4 0.76 0.55 20.76
N LYS A 5 1.44 0.47 19.62
CA LYS A 5 1.95 1.63 18.88
C LYS A 5 1.62 1.56 17.39
N HIS A 6 0.74 0.67 17.03
CA HIS A 6 0.22 0.61 15.67
C HIS A 6 -0.97 1.54 15.53
N TYR A 7 -0.92 2.38 14.51
CA TYR A 7 -2.07 3.21 14.15
C TYR A 7 -3.09 2.37 13.41
N ASP A 8 -4.36 2.55 13.72
CA ASP A 8 -5.47 1.97 12.96
C ASP A 8 -5.76 2.87 11.76
N ILE A 9 -5.12 2.53 10.64
CA ILE A 9 -5.26 3.26 9.37
C ILE A 9 -5.67 2.25 8.32
N ASP A 10 -6.87 2.40 7.79
CA ASP A 10 -7.34 1.64 6.65
C ASP A 10 -6.62 2.12 5.40
N LEU A 11 -6.08 1.17 4.64
CA LEU A 11 -5.32 1.39 3.43
C LEU A 11 -6.03 0.74 2.25
N GLU A 12 -6.18 1.48 1.17
CA GLU A 12 -6.79 1.01 -0.06
C GLU A 12 -5.88 1.27 -1.24
N VAL A 13 -5.71 0.26 -2.09
CA VAL A 13 -5.00 0.40 -3.37
C VAL A 13 -5.94 -0.02 -4.48
N ALA A 14 -6.06 0.82 -5.50
CA ALA A 14 -6.80 0.54 -6.72
C ALA A 14 -5.89 0.64 -7.95
N ILE A 15 -6.24 -0.08 -8.99
CA ILE A 15 -5.65 0.03 -10.33
C ILE A 15 -6.76 0.49 -11.27
N LYS A 16 -6.48 1.55 -12.02
CA LYS A 16 -7.32 2.04 -13.10
C LYS A 16 -6.62 1.79 -14.43
N ILE A 17 -7.28 1.06 -15.29
CA ILE A 17 -6.79 0.79 -16.65
C ILE A 17 -6.99 2.01 -17.57
N PRO A 18 -6.24 2.15 -18.67
CA PRO A 18 -6.46 3.23 -19.64
C PRO A 18 -7.91 3.27 -20.12
N ASN A 19 -8.55 4.45 -20.02
CA ASN A 19 -9.95 4.69 -20.42
C ASN A 19 -11.00 3.81 -19.73
N GLY A 20 -10.64 3.12 -18.64
CA GLY A 20 -11.53 2.25 -17.90
C GLY A 20 -11.84 2.74 -16.49
N GLU A 21 -12.56 1.91 -15.77
CA GLU A 21 -12.87 2.12 -14.36
C GLU A 21 -11.74 1.62 -13.45
N GLU A 22 -11.70 2.17 -12.25
CA GLU A 22 -10.79 1.67 -11.22
C GLU A 22 -11.30 0.36 -10.61
N LYS A 23 -10.38 -0.51 -10.23
CA LYS A 23 -10.65 -1.69 -9.43
C LYS A 23 -9.81 -1.66 -8.17
N ILE A 24 -10.44 -1.76 -7.03
CA ILE A 24 -9.73 -1.96 -5.76
C ILE A 24 -9.11 -3.37 -5.79
N VAL A 25 -7.80 -3.42 -5.60
CA VAL A 25 -7.01 -4.65 -5.63
C VAL A 25 -6.48 -5.05 -4.27
N SER A 26 -6.42 -4.09 -3.32
CA SER A 26 -6.00 -4.35 -1.95
C SER A 26 -6.76 -3.46 -0.96
N LYS A 27 -7.17 -4.07 0.15
CA LYS A 27 -7.68 -3.37 1.35
C LYS A 27 -6.96 -3.93 2.56
N SER A 28 -6.00 -3.18 3.06
CA SER A 28 -5.18 -3.56 4.21
C SER A 28 -5.32 -2.56 5.36
N ASN A 29 -4.60 -2.78 6.43
CA ASN A 29 -4.58 -1.85 7.55
C ASN A 29 -3.16 -1.74 8.09
N PHE A 30 -2.74 -0.53 8.45
CA PHE A 30 -1.40 -0.26 8.96
C PHE A 30 -1.07 -1.04 10.23
N LYS A 31 -2.06 -1.43 11.04
CA LYS A 31 -1.86 -2.26 12.23
C LYS A 31 -1.38 -3.69 11.94
N ASN A 32 -1.43 -4.14 10.67
CA ASN A 32 -0.86 -5.42 10.26
C ASN A 32 0.69 -5.42 10.27
N MET A 33 1.31 -4.25 10.45
CA MET A 33 2.76 -4.14 10.56
C MET A 33 3.28 -4.84 11.82
N TYR A 34 4.35 -5.65 11.68
CA TYR A 34 5.03 -6.26 12.82
C TYR A 34 5.79 -5.22 13.66
N TRP A 35 6.53 -4.34 13.00
CA TRP A 35 7.30 -3.27 13.62
C TRP A 35 6.53 -1.96 13.58
N ASN A 36 6.36 -1.31 14.72
CA ASN A 36 5.82 0.05 14.74
C ASN A 36 6.85 1.09 14.25
N MET A 37 6.40 2.31 13.97
CA MET A 37 7.26 3.38 13.42
C MET A 37 8.50 3.67 14.27
N ASN A 38 8.37 3.65 15.60
CA ASN A 38 9.49 3.90 16.50
C ASN A 38 10.55 2.79 16.44
N GLN A 39 10.09 1.54 16.30
CA GLN A 39 10.98 0.39 16.15
C GLN A 39 11.67 0.39 14.79
N GLN A 40 10.96 0.76 13.73
CA GLN A 40 11.56 0.91 12.39
C GLN A 40 12.64 1.99 12.39
N LEU A 41 12.37 3.13 13.03
CA LEU A 41 13.33 4.21 13.19
C LEU A 41 14.57 3.76 13.99
N ALA A 42 14.36 3.09 15.13
CA ALA A 42 15.45 2.57 15.94
C ALA A 42 16.28 1.55 15.18
N HIS A 43 15.66 0.64 14.44
CA HIS A 43 16.34 -0.34 13.61
C HIS A 43 17.17 0.31 12.50
N HIS A 44 16.66 1.36 11.85
CA HIS A 44 17.36 2.08 10.80
C HIS A 44 18.64 2.76 11.30
N THR A 45 18.63 3.24 12.54
CA THR A 45 19.74 4.03 13.12
C THR A 45 20.72 3.21 13.97
N ILE A 46 20.37 2.00 14.39
CA ILE A 46 21.17 1.21 15.33
C ILE A 46 22.59 0.89 14.83
N ASN A 47 22.77 0.84 13.53
CA ASN A 47 24.06 0.59 12.88
C ASN A 47 24.81 1.88 12.51
N GLY A 48 24.39 3.04 13.02
CA GLY A 48 25.03 4.34 12.76
C GLY A 48 24.56 5.05 11.49
N CYS A 49 23.44 4.62 10.90
CA CYS A 49 22.85 5.35 9.78
C CYS A 49 22.22 6.65 10.27
N ASP A 50 22.69 7.77 9.73
CA ASP A 50 22.17 9.10 10.08
C ASP A 50 20.76 9.30 9.54
N ILE A 51 19.94 9.99 10.33
CA ILE A 51 18.67 10.54 9.87
C ILE A 51 18.77 12.06 9.83
N ARG A 52 18.33 12.63 8.73
CA ARG A 52 18.37 14.06 8.47
C ARG A 52 16.99 14.64 8.32
N CYS A 53 16.86 15.92 8.61
CA CYS A 53 15.62 16.66 8.35
C CYS A 53 15.31 16.62 6.85
N GLY A 54 14.09 16.15 6.52
CA GLY A 54 13.64 15.96 5.14
C GLY A 54 13.77 14.54 4.59
N ASP A 55 14.33 13.59 5.35
CA ASP A 55 14.35 12.19 4.95
C ASP A 55 12.94 11.61 4.87
N LEU A 56 12.66 10.87 3.80
CA LEU A 56 11.44 10.13 3.61
C LEU A 56 11.63 8.70 4.08
N LEU A 57 10.85 8.28 5.07
CA LEU A 57 10.86 6.92 5.60
C LEU A 57 9.63 6.15 5.08
N ALA A 58 9.83 4.88 4.75
CA ALA A 58 8.76 4.01 4.29
C ALA A 58 8.80 2.66 4.99
N SER A 59 7.64 2.16 5.37
CA SER A 59 7.52 0.85 6.02
C SER A 59 7.71 -0.33 5.07
N GLY A 60 7.61 -0.10 3.77
CA GLY A 60 7.48 -1.14 2.76
C GLY A 60 6.06 -1.68 2.65
N THR A 61 5.91 -2.83 2.03
CA THR A 61 4.62 -3.49 1.79
C THR A 61 3.90 -3.82 3.10
N ILE A 62 2.59 -3.55 3.14
CA ILE A 62 1.72 -3.87 4.27
C ILE A 62 0.70 -4.89 3.80
N SER A 63 0.85 -6.14 4.25
CA SER A 63 -0.05 -7.25 3.93
C SER A 63 -0.73 -7.75 5.19
N GLY A 64 -2.00 -8.14 5.05
CA GLY A 64 -2.75 -8.82 6.10
C GLY A 64 -2.94 -10.30 5.78
N ASP A 65 -3.68 -11.01 6.64
CA ASP A 65 -3.86 -12.47 6.54
C ASP A 65 -4.82 -12.91 5.43
N GLN A 66 -5.67 -12.00 4.97
CA GLN A 66 -6.66 -12.29 3.94
C GLN A 66 -6.14 -11.89 2.56
N LYS A 67 -6.57 -12.59 1.52
CA LYS A 67 -6.14 -12.34 0.14
C LYS A 67 -6.40 -10.90 -0.31
N GLU A 68 -7.52 -10.33 0.12
CA GLU A 68 -7.92 -8.95 -0.16
C GLU A 68 -7.02 -7.91 0.52
N ALA A 69 -6.24 -8.34 1.51
CA ALA A 69 -5.32 -7.50 2.27
C ALA A 69 -3.85 -7.65 1.86
N PHE A 70 -3.55 -8.40 0.81
CA PHE A 70 -2.20 -8.50 0.27
C PHE A 70 -1.75 -7.17 -0.31
N GLY A 71 -0.54 -6.73 0.04
CA GLY A 71 -0.04 -5.40 -0.27
C GLY A 71 0.77 -5.29 -1.56
N SER A 72 1.01 -6.39 -2.26
CA SER A 72 1.78 -6.39 -3.51
C SER A 72 1.11 -7.21 -4.62
N MET A 73 1.32 -6.81 -5.87
CA MET A 73 0.85 -7.56 -7.03
C MET A 73 1.45 -8.97 -7.10
N LEU A 74 2.66 -9.13 -6.58
CA LEU A 74 3.33 -10.43 -6.51
C LEU A 74 2.52 -11.42 -5.65
N GLU A 75 2.02 -10.98 -4.51
CA GLU A 75 1.19 -11.77 -3.60
C GLU A 75 -0.21 -11.97 -4.18
N ILE A 76 -0.87 -10.89 -4.60
CA ILE A 76 -2.25 -10.89 -5.11
C ILE A 76 -2.39 -11.84 -6.32
N SER A 77 -1.44 -11.79 -7.24
CA SER A 77 -1.45 -12.60 -8.48
C SER A 77 -0.72 -13.94 -8.35
N TRP A 78 -0.23 -14.30 -7.15
CA TRP A 78 0.59 -15.51 -6.93
C TRP A 78 1.72 -15.63 -7.95
N LYS A 79 2.60 -14.64 -7.97
CA LYS A 79 3.70 -14.54 -8.96
C LYS A 79 3.22 -14.56 -10.40
N GLY A 80 2.03 -14.01 -10.67
CA GLY A 80 1.45 -13.96 -12.00
C GLY A 80 0.73 -15.23 -12.47
N THR A 81 0.57 -16.23 -11.60
CA THR A 81 -0.14 -17.48 -11.93
C THR A 81 -1.66 -17.34 -11.80
N GLN A 82 -2.13 -16.39 -11.00
CA GLN A 82 -3.54 -16.07 -10.77
C GLN A 82 -3.83 -14.62 -11.13
N PRO A 83 -4.10 -14.31 -12.42
CA PRO A 83 -4.36 -12.94 -12.84
C PRO A 83 -5.61 -12.34 -12.19
N ILE A 84 -5.61 -11.04 -11.99
CA ILE A 84 -6.77 -10.27 -11.54
C ILE A 84 -7.60 -9.89 -12.77
N THR A 85 -8.90 -10.16 -12.75
CA THR A 85 -9.82 -9.69 -13.79
C THR A 85 -10.20 -8.23 -13.54
N MET A 86 -10.00 -7.36 -14.49
CA MET A 86 -10.37 -5.95 -14.45
C MET A 86 -11.84 -5.73 -14.84
N PRO A 87 -12.44 -4.54 -14.59
CA PRO A 87 -13.84 -4.28 -14.90
C PRO A 87 -14.23 -4.44 -16.37
N ASP A 88 -13.30 -4.20 -17.29
CA ASP A 88 -13.48 -4.38 -18.74
C ASP A 88 -13.30 -5.83 -19.22
N GLY A 89 -13.07 -6.77 -18.30
CA GLY A 89 -12.80 -8.18 -18.62
C GLY A 89 -11.34 -8.48 -18.96
N SER A 90 -10.48 -7.47 -19.09
CA SER A 90 -9.02 -7.68 -19.23
C SER A 90 -8.42 -8.24 -17.94
N THR A 91 -7.18 -8.73 -18.01
CA THR A 91 -6.51 -9.28 -16.84
C THR A 91 -5.21 -8.56 -16.53
N ARG A 92 -4.84 -8.54 -15.24
CA ARG A 92 -3.55 -8.05 -14.76
C ARG A 92 -2.87 -9.09 -13.90
N LYS A 93 -1.61 -9.41 -14.26
CA LYS A 93 -0.67 -10.16 -13.42
C LYS A 93 0.16 -9.19 -12.59
N PHE A 94 0.61 -8.14 -13.24
CA PHE A 94 1.36 -7.01 -12.70
C PHE A 94 0.80 -5.72 -13.31
N ILE A 95 1.30 -4.58 -12.84
CA ILE A 95 0.97 -3.26 -13.38
C ILE A 95 1.56 -3.15 -14.81
N ASN A 96 0.79 -2.62 -15.73
CA ASN A 96 1.20 -2.36 -17.13
C ASN A 96 1.39 -0.86 -17.37
N ASP A 97 2.15 -0.53 -18.40
CA ASP A 97 2.24 0.82 -18.91
C ASP A 97 0.84 1.35 -19.27
N GLY A 98 0.56 2.58 -18.87
CA GLY A 98 -0.75 3.20 -19.02
C GLY A 98 -1.73 2.93 -17.87
N ASP A 99 -1.47 1.99 -16.98
CA ASP A 99 -2.27 1.83 -15.77
C ASP A 99 -2.02 3.00 -14.82
N THR A 100 -3.02 3.36 -14.03
CA THR A 100 -2.89 4.32 -12.93
C THR A 100 -3.04 3.60 -11.62
N VAL A 101 -2.05 3.74 -10.73
CA VAL A 101 -2.10 3.23 -9.36
C VAL A 101 -2.64 4.32 -8.45
N ILE A 102 -3.66 3.97 -7.68
CA ILE A 102 -4.34 4.91 -6.78
C ILE A 102 -4.24 4.34 -5.37
N MET A 103 -3.78 5.16 -4.42
CA MET A 103 -3.64 4.79 -3.01
C MET A 103 -4.42 5.77 -2.14
N ARG A 104 -5.15 5.23 -1.17
CA ARG A 104 -5.95 6.00 -0.21
C ARG A 104 -5.70 5.49 1.20
N GLY A 105 -5.78 6.38 2.18
CA GLY A 105 -5.69 6.04 3.59
C GLY A 105 -6.74 6.77 4.41
N THR A 106 -7.28 6.10 5.42
CA THR A 106 -8.26 6.69 6.35
C THR A 106 -8.05 6.14 7.75
N ALA A 107 -7.98 7.01 8.74
CA ALA A 107 -8.04 6.63 10.14
C ALA A 107 -9.37 7.10 10.74
N GLN A 108 -10.03 6.24 11.50
CA GLN A 108 -11.32 6.57 12.09
C GLN A 108 -11.48 5.96 13.48
N ASN A 109 -12.02 6.74 14.39
CA ASN A 109 -12.58 6.25 15.65
C ASN A 109 -14.07 6.63 15.73
N LYS A 110 -14.69 6.52 16.92
CA LYS A 110 -16.12 6.81 17.09
C LYS A 110 -16.50 8.25 16.72
N ASP A 111 -15.61 9.20 16.96
CA ASP A 111 -15.91 10.63 16.92
C ASP A 111 -15.18 11.38 15.80
N ILE A 112 -14.07 10.84 15.32
CA ILE A 112 -13.16 11.52 14.40
C ILE A 112 -12.82 10.61 13.22
N LYS A 113 -12.87 11.19 12.01
CA LYS A 113 -12.39 10.58 10.78
C LYS A 113 -11.33 11.48 10.15
N ILE A 114 -10.17 10.92 9.86
CA ILE A 114 -9.05 11.59 9.22
C ILE A 114 -8.77 10.90 7.89
N GLY A 115 -8.85 11.63 6.79
CA GLY A 115 -8.42 11.17 5.48
C GLY A 115 -6.99 11.61 5.20
N PHE A 116 -6.19 10.74 4.61
CA PHE A 116 -4.81 11.04 4.18
C PHE A 116 -4.75 11.55 2.72
N GLY A 117 -5.92 11.74 2.10
CA GLY A 117 -6.00 12.13 0.69
C GLY A 117 -5.82 10.93 -0.24
N GLU A 118 -5.45 11.24 -1.46
CA GLU A 118 -5.25 10.27 -2.54
C GLU A 118 -3.92 10.53 -3.24
N VAL A 119 -3.18 9.46 -3.51
CA VAL A 119 -2.04 9.47 -4.42
C VAL A 119 -2.46 8.72 -5.67
N SER A 120 -2.34 9.37 -6.83
CA SER A 120 -2.72 8.81 -8.12
C SER A 120 -1.53 8.96 -9.09
N THR A 121 -0.99 7.85 -9.56
CA THR A 121 0.23 7.81 -10.36
C THR A 121 0.04 7.00 -11.63
N LEU A 122 0.21 7.65 -12.78
CA LEU A 122 0.24 7.01 -14.10
C LEU A 122 1.57 6.29 -14.32
N VAL A 123 1.52 5.03 -14.72
CA VAL A 123 2.69 4.25 -15.10
C VAL A 123 3.04 4.58 -16.55
N LEU A 124 4.24 5.09 -16.76
CA LEU A 124 4.73 5.46 -18.09
C LEU A 124 5.62 4.35 -18.66
N PRO A 125 5.67 4.21 -20.00
CA PRO A 125 6.64 3.33 -20.65
C PRO A 125 8.07 3.67 -20.28
N ALA A 126 8.93 2.65 -20.24
CA ALA A 126 10.36 2.85 -20.09
C ALA A 126 10.90 3.70 -21.22
N LYS A 127 11.87 4.58 -20.91
CA LYS A 127 12.58 5.39 -21.89
C LYS A 127 13.74 4.61 -22.48
#